data_673c14862f3d63c1bc403e8743f831ae
#
_entry.id   673c14862f3d63c1bc403e8743f831ae
#
_cell.length_a   1.000
_cell.length_b   1.000
_cell.length_c   1.000
_cell.angle_alpha   90.00
_cell.angle_beta   90.00
_cell.angle_gamma   90.00
#
_symmetry.space_group_name_H-M   'P 1'
#
loop_
_entity.id
_entity.type
_entity.pdbx_description
1 polymer ?
#
loop_
_entity_poly.entity_id
_entity_poly.type
_entity_poly.pdbx_seq_one_letter_code
_entity_poly.pdbx_strand_id
1 'polypeptide(L)'
;MKTRNKQFLTVLCALLLSAISTVAQNDGSKSQIVERVIHSKNFEGNKIGVSADRKLVVYLPAGYDGASKRYPVLYFFPSPMDGYRTLFDKSDAQALFDRAIARGTVRSFILVAVDMTTPLGASWFVNSPVTGNWENFLVQDLVPYVDASFHTIPKRGARGLVGHHMGAYGAIRIGMKYTDIFGSIYGMNPVGTGSGVQIMDSRPNWDLLAHAASLDEVKKDGFSAIFTSIFQANLPNPEKPPLYVDLPAHREGGKLVIDSKLTARLRDSFFLESMIPQYADNLKTLRGFKFDWSRNDAIWDHVYSNHALTHKLNEFGIVHEAEEYNGLWDADSYWGAEGRVIADVLPFFQQHLEF
;
A
#
# COMPACT_ATOMS: atom_id res chain seq x y z
N MET A 1 -41.62 17.41 90.69
CA MET A 1 -40.91 16.13 90.44
C MET A 1 -40.66 16.01 88.95
N LYS A 2 -39.45 15.62 88.55
CA LYS A 2 -38.82 15.70 87.23
C LYS A 2 -39.52 14.82 86.22
N THR A 3 -39.75 15.37 85.02
CA THR A 3 -39.94 14.58 83.77
C THR A 3 -39.10 15.12 82.66
N ARG A 4 -38.24 14.29 82.08
CA ARG A 4 -37.26 14.59 81.06
C ARG A 4 -37.89 14.47 79.65
N ASN A 5 -37.78 15.53 78.89
CA ASN A 5 -38.05 15.52 77.45
C ASN A 5 -36.94 14.71 76.67
N LYS A 6 -37.38 13.80 75.87
CA LYS A 6 -36.51 13.20 74.79
C LYS A 6 -36.95 13.78 73.46
N GLN A 7 -36.08 14.59 72.89
CA GLN A 7 -36.19 15.00 71.52
C GLN A 7 -35.67 13.89 70.64
N PHE A 8 -36.47 13.44 69.62
CA PHE A 8 -36.04 12.58 68.53
C PHE A 8 -35.51 13.46 67.43
N LEU A 9 -34.22 13.30 67.12
CA LEU A 9 -33.55 13.94 65.97
C LEU A 9 -33.65 13.00 64.80
N THR A 10 -34.45 13.36 63.81
CA THR A 10 -34.55 12.61 62.53
C THR A 10 -33.45 13.09 61.61
N VAL A 11 -32.45 12.23 61.39
CA VAL A 11 -31.36 12.47 60.40
C VAL A 11 -31.85 12.00 59.06
N LEU A 12 -32.04 12.95 58.13
CA LEU A 12 -32.36 12.70 56.71
C LEU A 12 -31.05 12.49 55.95
N CYS A 13 -30.68 11.22 55.68
CA CYS A 13 -29.57 10.89 54.79
C CYS A 13 -29.99 11.09 53.33
N ALA A 14 -29.56 12.19 52.72
CA ALA A 14 -29.63 12.39 51.27
C ALA A 14 -28.50 11.59 50.61
N LEU A 15 -28.84 10.47 49.95
CA LEU A 15 -27.96 9.72 49.09
C LEU A 15 -27.79 10.49 47.77
N LEU A 16 -26.70 11.23 47.64
CA LEU A 16 -26.20 11.75 46.35
C LEU A 16 -25.58 10.56 45.58
N LEU A 17 -26.33 9.98 44.65
CA LEU A 17 -25.76 9.12 43.60
C LEU A 17 -24.97 10.01 42.61
N SER A 18 -23.68 10.14 42.84
CA SER A 18 -22.76 10.63 41.82
C SER A 18 -22.59 9.53 40.78
N ALA A 19 -23.22 9.71 39.61
CA ALA A 19 -22.92 8.94 38.40
C ALA A 19 -21.47 9.24 37.99
N ILE A 20 -20.55 8.40 38.37
CA ILE A 20 -19.18 8.41 37.83
C ILE A 20 -19.30 7.87 36.41
N SER A 21 -19.39 8.78 35.46
CA SER A 21 -19.12 8.44 34.05
C SER A 21 -17.65 8.02 34.02
N THR A 22 -17.39 6.73 34.00
CA THR A 22 -16.10 6.17 33.64
C THR A 22 -15.89 6.47 32.16
N VAL A 23 -15.33 7.62 31.84
CA VAL A 23 -14.59 7.81 30.63
C VAL A 23 -13.48 6.76 30.70
N ALA A 24 -13.56 5.74 29.87
CA ALA A 24 -12.49 4.78 29.74
C ALA A 24 -11.24 5.59 29.34
N GLN A 25 -10.38 5.87 30.31
CA GLN A 25 -9.05 6.41 30.06
C GLN A 25 -8.40 5.38 29.15
N ASN A 26 -8.14 5.81 27.91
CA ASN A 26 -7.40 5.00 26.96
C ASN A 26 -6.02 4.81 27.58
N ASP A 27 -5.79 3.63 28.16
CA ASP A 27 -4.51 3.26 28.75
C ASP A 27 -3.52 3.15 27.58
N GLY A 28 -2.79 4.21 27.30
CA GLY A 28 -1.79 4.29 26.20
C GLY A 28 -0.68 3.23 26.28
N SER A 29 -0.79 2.26 27.19
CA SER A 29 0.14 1.14 27.36
C SER A 29 0.12 0.13 26.21
N LYS A 30 -0.95 0.05 25.41
CA LYS A 30 -1.12 -0.91 24.32
C LYS A 30 -1.15 -0.23 22.96
N SER A 31 -0.65 -0.93 21.96
CA SER A 31 -0.83 -0.52 20.56
C SER A 31 -2.29 -0.58 20.13
N GLN A 32 -2.66 0.20 19.13
CA GLN A 32 -4.02 0.33 18.63
C GLN A 32 -4.08 0.18 17.12
N ILE A 33 -5.17 -0.41 16.64
CA ILE A 33 -5.55 -0.41 15.23
C ILE A 33 -6.78 0.48 15.09
N VAL A 34 -6.66 1.55 14.31
CA VAL A 34 -7.76 2.49 14.06
C VAL A 34 -8.12 2.53 12.59
N GLU A 35 -9.41 2.58 12.29
CA GLU A 35 -9.91 2.75 10.93
C GLU A 35 -10.30 4.19 10.68
N ARG A 36 -10.10 4.63 9.44
CA ARG A 36 -10.50 5.95 8.96
C ARG A 36 -11.02 5.84 7.54
N VAL A 37 -11.74 6.87 7.13
CA VAL A 37 -12.22 7.06 5.75
C VAL A 37 -11.80 8.46 5.31
N ILE A 38 -11.26 8.55 4.12
CA ILE A 38 -10.92 9.83 3.47
C ILE A 38 -11.82 9.95 2.24
N HIS A 39 -12.61 11.01 2.19
CA HIS A 39 -13.32 11.41 0.97
C HIS A 39 -12.36 12.18 0.06
N SER A 40 -12.21 11.74 -1.18
CA SER A 40 -11.29 12.37 -2.14
C SER A 40 -11.94 12.64 -3.48
N LYS A 41 -11.88 13.90 -3.89
CA LYS A 41 -12.34 14.34 -5.21
C LYS A 41 -11.53 13.75 -6.36
N ASN A 42 -10.34 13.21 -6.08
CA ASN A 42 -9.50 12.54 -7.06
C ASN A 42 -10.15 11.31 -7.70
N PHE A 43 -11.25 10.82 -7.12
CA PHE A 43 -12.03 9.70 -7.67
C PHE A 43 -13.39 10.10 -8.25
N GLU A 44 -13.75 11.39 -8.22
CA GLU A 44 -14.97 11.86 -8.87
C GLU A 44 -14.86 11.70 -10.40
N GLY A 45 -15.95 11.29 -11.02
CA GLY A 45 -16.03 11.13 -12.48
C GLY A 45 -15.28 9.96 -13.09
N ASN A 46 -14.68 9.05 -12.26
CA ASN A 46 -14.12 7.82 -12.79
C ASN A 46 -15.18 6.96 -13.51
N LYS A 47 -14.76 6.10 -14.43
CA LYS A 47 -15.65 5.36 -15.32
C LYS A 47 -16.05 3.97 -14.82
N ILE A 48 -15.39 3.47 -13.77
CA ILE A 48 -15.49 2.07 -13.34
C ILE A 48 -16.05 1.88 -11.93
N GLY A 49 -16.59 2.96 -11.31
CA GLY A 49 -17.26 2.88 -10.01
C GLY A 49 -16.29 2.79 -8.81
N VAL A 50 -15.08 3.35 -8.92
CA VAL A 50 -14.20 3.52 -7.75
C VAL A 50 -14.86 4.52 -6.79
N SER A 51 -15.02 4.13 -5.52
CA SER A 51 -15.58 5.00 -4.48
C SER A 51 -14.66 6.18 -4.19
N ALA A 52 -15.26 7.37 -4.03
CA ALA A 52 -14.53 8.54 -3.53
C ALA A 52 -14.14 8.42 -2.04
N ASP A 53 -14.84 7.56 -1.30
CA ASP A 53 -14.52 7.25 0.10
C ASP A 53 -13.49 6.12 0.15
N ARG A 54 -12.24 6.48 0.49
CA ARG A 54 -11.13 5.53 0.60
C ARG A 54 -10.89 5.16 2.05
N LYS A 55 -10.89 3.86 2.32
CA LYS A 55 -10.68 3.30 3.65
C LYS A 55 -9.19 3.15 3.94
N LEU A 56 -8.80 3.40 5.17
CA LEU A 56 -7.45 3.11 5.66
C LEU A 56 -7.50 2.53 7.06
N VAL A 57 -6.49 1.77 7.38
CA VAL A 57 -6.23 1.25 8.71
C VAL A 57 -4.86 1.72 9.18
N VAL A 58 -4.79 2.16 10.44
CA VAL A 58 -3.59 2.74 11.02
C VAL A 58 -3.21 1.97 12.27
N TYR A 59 -1.96 1.49 12.31
CA TYR A 59 -1.33 0.99 13.52
C TYR A 59 -0.70 2.16 14.27
N LEU A 60 -1.05 2.29 15.54
CA LEU A 60 -0.48 3.23 16.50
C LEU A 60 0.30 2.43 17.56
N PRO A 61 1.58 2.72 17.80
CA PRO A 61 2.41 1.94 18.71
C PRO A 61 1.98 2.09 20.16
N ALA A 62 2.37 1.15 21.03
CA ALA A 62 2.21 1.28 22.46
C ALA A 62 2.86 2.58 22.95
N GLY A 63 2.20 3.28 23.87
CA GLY A 63 2.61 4.60 24.35
C GLY A 63 2.27 5.76 23.42
N TYR A 64 1.43 5.52 22.38
CA TYR A 64 0.88 6.61 21.57
C TYR A 64 -0.13 7.40 22.40
N ASP A 65 0.33 8.52 22.95
CA ASP A 65 -0.50 9.38 23.85
C ASP A 65 -1.08 10.61 23.12
N GLY A 66 -0.74 10.76 21.84
CA GLY A 66 -1.24 11.84 21.02
C GLY A 66 -0.67 13.24 21.33
N ALA A 67 0.03 13.45 22.42
CA ALA A 67 0.32 14.81 22.89
C ALA A 67 1.79 15.24 22.75
N SER A 68 2.75 14.39 23.08
CA SER A 68 4.14 14.82 23.29
C SER A 68 5.15 14.22 22.30
N LYS A 69 4.89 13.04 21.78
CA LYS A 69 5.81 12.32 20.90
C LYS A 69 5.30 12.27 19.46
N ARG A 70 6.21 12.51 18.52
CA ARG A 70 5.94 12.34 17.08
C ARG A 70 6.65 11.11 16.57
N TYR A 71 6.07 10.48 15.55
CA TYR A 71 6.49 9.18 15.03
C TYR A 71 6.76 9.26 13.53
N PRO A 72 7.75 8.52 13.00
CA PRO A 72 7.86 8.28 11.58
C PRO A 72 6.68 7.45 11.10
N VAL A 73 6.40 7.52 9.80
CA VAL A 73 5.27 6.84 9.17
C VAL A 73 5.75 5.88 8.09
N LEU A 74 5.30 4.64 8.17
CA LEU A 74 5.37 3.67 7.08
C LEU A 74 4.02 3.61 6.36
N TYR A 75 4.01 3.96 5.08
CA TYR A 75 2.86 3.77 4.21
C TYR A 75 2.98 2.39 3.57
N PHE A 76 2.09 1.49 3.95
CA PHE A 76 2.06 0.12 3.46
C PHE A 76 1.05 -0.03 2.33
N PHE A 77 1.51 -0.51 1.19
CA PHE A 77 0.70 -0.83 0.05
C PHE A 77 0.52 -2.35 -0.07
N PRO A 78 -0.65 -2.88 0.30
CA PRO A 78 -0.92 -4.31 0.19
C PRO A 78 -1.04 -4.74 -1.28
N SER A 79 -0.92 -6.04 -1.53
CA SER A 79 -1.42 -6.61 -2.77
C SER A 79 -2.93 -6.39 -2.84
N PRO A 80 -3.49 -5.92 -3.97
CA PRO A 80 -4.93 -5.76 -4.12
C PRO A 80 -5.73 -7.05 -3.93
N MET A 81 -5.08 -8.20 -4.09
CA MET A 81 -5.68 -9.52 -3.84
C MET A 81 -5.91 -9.79 -2.35
N ASP A 82 -5.14 -9.11 -1.48
CA ASP A 82 -5.19 -9.31 -0.03
C ASP A 82 -6.09 -8.29 0.68
N GLY A 83 -6.27 -7.10 0.09
CA GLY A 83 -6.98 -6.00 0.72
C GLY A 83 -6.16 -5.27 1.81
N TYR A 84 -6.60 -4.05 2.15
CA TYR A 84 -5.84 -3.15 3.04
C TYR A 84 -5.79 -3.58 4.51
N ARG A 85 -6.72 -4.44 4.95
CA ARG A 85 -6.78 -4.93 6.34
C ARG A 85 -6.09 -6.26 6.55
N THR A 86 -5.80 -7.02 5.51
CA THR A 86 -5.36 -8.42 5.60
C THR A 86 -4.15 -8.59 6.50
N LEU A 87 -3.22 -7.64 6.50
CA LEU A 87 -2.05 -7.70 7.37
C LEU A 87 -2.41 -7.73 8.86
N PHE A 88 -3.51 -7.11 9.29
CA PHE A 88 -3.97 -7.13 10.68
C PHE A 88 -4.95 -8.28 10.95
N ASP A 89 -5.80 -8.61 9.97
CA ASP A 89 -6.87 -9.59 10.17
C ASP A 89 -6.38 -11.04 10.01
N LYS A 90 -5.32 -11.27 9.22
CA LYS A 90 -4.82 -12.63 8.91
C LYS A 90 -3.37 -12.85 9.32
N SER A 91 -2.53 -11.82 9.32
CA SER A 91 -1.08 -11.98 9.52
C SER A 91 -0.60 -11.56 10.91
N ASP A 92 -1.50 -11.21 11.84
CA ASP A 92 -1.20 -10.77 13.22
C ASP A 92 -0.09 -9.69 13.29
N ALA A 93 -0.10 -8.79 12.30
CA ALA A 93 0.95 -7.79 12.14
C ALA A 93 1.06 -6.85 13.35
N GLN A 94 -0.05 -6.59 14.06
CA GLN A 94 -0.02 -5.79 15.28
C GLN A 94 0.92 -6.40 16.32
N ALA A 95 0.73 -7.66 16.66
CA ALA A 95 1.58 -8.34 17.64
C ALA A 95 3.03 -8.49 17.14
N LEU A 96 3.22 -8.63 15.81
CA LEU A 96 4.54 -8.65 15.20
C LEU A 96 5.28 -7.33 15.40
N PHE A 97 4.63 -6.19 15.13
CA PHE A 97 5.21 -4.86 15.33
C PHE A 97 5.48 -4.58 16.80
N ASP A 98 4.57 -4.94 17.70
CA ASP A 98 4.74 -4.78 19.14
C ASP A 98 5.97 -5.57 19.64
N ARG A 99 6.15 -6.80 19.20
CA ARG A 99 7.33 -7.62 19.52
C ARG A 99 8.62 -7.01 18.97
N ALA A 100 8.60 -6.52 17.72
CA ALA A 100 9.77 -5.90 17.10
C ALA A 100 10.20 -4.63 17.84
N ILE A 101 9.25 -3.79 18.23
CA ILE A 101 9.52 -2.58 19.01
C ILE A 101 10.06 -2.95 20.40
N ALA A 102 9.41 -3.91 21.10
CA ALA A 102 9.83 -4.35 22.43
C ALA A 102 11.23 -4.97 22.44
N ARG A 103 11.64 -5.66 21.37
CA ARG A 103 12.98 -6.23 21.19
C ARG A 103 14.03 -5.21 20.74
N GLY A 104 13.63 -3.99 20.39
CA GLY A 104 14.54 -2.97 19.85
C GLY A 104 14.97 -3.20 18.39
N THR A 105 14.28 -4.08 17.66
CA THR A 105 14.52 -4.30 16.22
C THR A 105 14.23 -3.04 15.42
N VAL A 106 13.21 -2.29 15.84
CA VAL A 106 12.83 -1.00 15.29
C VAL A 106 12.29 -0.11 16.40
N ARG A 107 12.51 1.21 16.30
CA ARG A 107 11.86 2.20 17.18
C ARG A 107 10.38 2.34 16.82
N SER A 108 9.60 2.91 17.73
CA SER A 108 8.16 3.10 17.52
C SER A 108 7.85 3.91 16.27
N PHE A 109 6.89 3.46 15.47
CA PHE A 109 6.45 4.06 14.22
C PHE A 109 4.92 3.95 14.08
N ILE A 110 4.34 4.76 13.20
CA ILE A 110 2.96 4.63 12.73
C ILE A 110 3.00 3.86 11.40
N LEU A 111 2.10 2.89 11.20
CA LEU A 111 1.91 2.28 9.88
C LEU A 111 0.52 2.60 9.36
N VAL A 112 0.44 3.02 8.10
CA VAL A 112 -0.80 3.35 7.40
C VAL A 112 -0.95 2.40 6.21
N ALA A 113 -1.97 1.55 6.23
CA ALA A 113 -2.36 0.74 5.08
C ALA A 113 -3.67 1.29 4.50
N VAL A 114 -3.66 1.58 3.20
CA VAL A 114 -4.79 2.21 2.51
C VAL A 114 -5.32 1.33 1.39
N ASP A 115 -6.63 1.39 1.20
CA ASP A 115 -7.28 0.69 0.10
C ASP A 115 -6.95 1.35 -1.26
N MET A 116 -6.14 0.68 -2.05
CA MET A 116 -5.72 1.09 -3.39
C MET A 116 -6.34 0.21 -4.49
N THR A 117 -7.50 -0.41 -4.21
CA THR A 117 -8.14 -1.35 -5.12
C THR A 117 -9.10 -0.66 -6.08
N THR A 118 -9.20 -1.24 -7.27
CA THR A 118 -10.24 -0.96 -8.28
C THR A 118 -11.16 -2.16 -8.41
N PRO A 119 -12.30 -2.06 -9.11
CA PRO A 119 -13.17 -3.22 -9.37
C PRO A 119 -12.47 -4.39 -10.07
N LEU A 120 -11.38 -4.17 -10.82
CA LEU A 120 -10.58 -5.23 -11.47
C LEU A 120 -9.31 -5.59 -10.68
N GLY A 121 -9.13 -5.08 -9.46
CA GLY A 121 -7.99 -5.34 -8.61
C GLY A 121 -7.13 -4.08 -8.39
N ALA A 122 -5.99 -3.96 -9.05
CA ALA A 122 -5.01 -2.93 -8.76
C ALA A 122 -5.28 -1.59 -9.46
N SER A 123 -4.99 -0.49 -8.77
CA SER A 123 -4.94 0.87 -9.34
C SER A 123 -3.64 1.13 -10.12
N TRP A 124 -2.62 0.32 -9.88
CA TRP A 124 -1.24 0.51 -10.34
C TRP A 124 -0.64 1.87 -9.96
N PHE A 125 -1.28 2.56 -8.99
CA PHE A 125 -0.81 3.83 -8.45
C PHE A 125 -0.60 4.91 -9.52
N VAL A 126 -1.51 4.97 -10.52
CA VAL A 126 -1.42 5.86 -11.68
C VAL A 126 -2.63 6.79 -11.71
N ASN A 127 -2.42 8.07 -12.02
CA ASN A 127 -3.52 8.97 -12.36
C ASN A 127 -4.11 8.56 -13.72
N SER A 128 -5.39 8.21 -13.74
CA SER A 128 -6.08 7.74 -14.94
C SER A 128 -7.48 8.36 -15.04
N PRO A 129 -7.89 8.88 -16.20
CA PRO A 129 -9.24 9.41 -16.40
C PRO A 129 -10.32 8.31 -16.30
N VAL A 130 -9.92 7.04 -16.25
CA VAL A 130 -10.81 5.88 -16.13
C VAL A 130 -10.94 5.44 -14.69
N THR A 131 -9.85 5.34 -13.95
CA THR A 131 -9.84 4.76 -12.60
C THR A 131 -9.76 5.79 -11.47
N GLY A 132 -9.45 7.05 -11.78
CA GLY A 132 -9.21 8.12 -10.81
C GLY A 132 -7.73 8.49 -10.65
N ASN A 133 -7.46 9.54 -9.90
CA ASN A 133 -6.13 10.13 -9.76
C ASN A 133 -5.41 9.59 -8.51
N TRP A 134 -4.90 8.37 -8.58
CA TRP A 134 -4.33 7.65 -7.45
C TRP A 134 -3.02 8.24 -6.91
N GLU A 135 -2.16 8.75 -7.79
CA GLU A 135 -0.93 9.45 -7.36
C GLU A 135 -1.29 10.73 -6.59
N ASN A 136 -2.21 11.53 -7.13
CA ASN A 136 -2.66 12.75 -6.48
C ASN A 136 -3.33 12.46 -5.13
N PHE A 137 -4.19 11.44 -5.06
CA PHE A 137 -4.78 11.00 -3.80
C PHE A 137 -3.71 10.71 -2.75
N LEU A 138 -2.66 9.97 -3.10
CA LEU A 138 -1.60 9.63 -2.15
C LEU A 138 -0.87 10.87 -1.62
N VAL A 139 -0.47 11.77 -2.52
CA VAL A 139 0.43 12.87 -2.14
C VAL A 139 -0.32 14.14 -1.72
N GLN A 140 -1.54 14.36 -2.21
CA GLN A 140 -2.31 15.58 -1.93
C GLN A 140 -3.38 15.39 -0.86
N ASP A 141 -3.91 14.16 -0.69
CA ASP A 141 -4.98 13.88 0.27
C ASP A 141 -4.49 13.00 1.42
N LEU A 142 -3.94 11.81 1.13
CA LEU A 142 -3.58 10.83 2.17
C LEU A 142 -2.46 11.34 3.09
N VAL A 143 -1.33 11.76 2.53
CA VAL A 143 -0.17 12.20 3.35
C VAL A 143 -0.54 13.41 4.20
N PRO A 144 -1.16 14.49 3.68
CA PRO A 144 -1.60 15.61 4.50
C PRO A 144 -2.65 15.21 5.56
N TYR A 145 -3.59 14.32 5.22
CA TYR A 145 -4.57 13.83 6.18
C TYR A 145 -3.92 13.09 7.34
N VAL A 146 -2.96 12.23 7.06
CA VAL A 146 -2.23 11.47 8.08
C VAL A 146 -1.44 12.41 8.99
N ASP A 147 -0.76 13.40 8.43
CA ASP A 147 -0.01 14.39 9.21
C ASP A 147 -0.90 15.28 10.08
N ALA A 148 -2.10 15.60 9.60
CA ALA A 148 -3.08 16.39 10.36
C ALA A 148 -3.80 15.57 11.44
N SER A 149 -3.99 14.27 11.23
CA SER A 149 -4.80 13.41 12.09
C SER A 149 -4.01 12.64 13.15
N PHE A 150 -2.70 12.49 12.93
CA PHE A 150 -1.82 11.70 13.80
C PHE A 150 -0.54 12.46 14.14
N HIS A 151 0.11 12.09 15.24
CA HIS A 151 1.35 12.71 15.70
C HIS A 151 2.55 12.21 14.87
N THR A 152 2.62 12.61 13.63
CA THR A 152 3.68 12.25 12.69
C THR A 152 4.85 13.22 12.76
N ILE A 153 6.03 12.79 12.31
CA ILE A 153 7.15 13.66 11.95
C ILE A 153 6.96 14.05 10.47
N PRO A 154 6.50 15.26 10.14
CA PRO A 154 6.09 15.63 8.78
C PRO A 154 7.30 15.99 7.89
N LYS A 155 8.26 15.07 7.78
CA LYS A 155 9.49 15.22 6.99
C LYS A 155 9.70 14.00 6.09
N ARG A 156 10.28 14.21 4.90
CA ARG A 156 10.59 13.14 3.97
C ARG A 156 11.42 12.02 4.60
N GLY A 157 12.40 12.37 5.43
CA GLY A 157 13.27 11.39 6.09
C GLY A 157 12.56 10.50 7.10
N ALA A 158 11.38 10.91 7.58
CA ALA A 158 10.54 10.16 8.50
C ALA A 158 9.37 9.44 7.81
N ARG A 159 9.30 9.45 6.47
CA ARG A 159 8.28 8.74 5.71
C ARG A 159 8.90 7.64 4.84
N GLY A 160 8.49 6.41 5.07
CA GLY A 160 8.87 5.23 4.29
C GLY A 160 7.70 4.68 3.50
N LEU A 161 7.99 4.15 2.31
CA LEU A 161 7.07 3.36 1.51
C LEU A 161 7.45 1.89 1.61
N VAL A 162 6.48 1.07 1.90
CA VAL A 162 6.65 -0.38 1.89
C VAL A 162 5.46 -1.03 1.19
N GLY A 163 5.70 -2.06 0.41
CA GLY A 163 4.62 -2.73 -0.29
C GLY A 163 4.92 -4.19 -0.58
N HIS A 164 3.87 -4.95 -0.85
CA HIS A 164 3.96 -6.36 -1.17
C HIS A 164 3.35 -6.62 -2.56
N HIS A 165 4.08 -7.35 -3.41
CA HIS A 165 3.66 -7.75 -4.77
C HIS A 165 3.28 -6.53 -5.64
N MET A 166 2.02 -6.36 -6.05
CA MET A 166 1.56 -5.17 -6.78
C MET A 166 1.66 -3.89 -5.93
N GLY A 167 1.57 -3.99 -4.60
CA GLY A 167 1.83 -2.88 -3.70
C GLY A 167 3.31 -2.49 -3.66
N ALA A 168 4.23 -3.46 -3.81
CA ALA A 168 5.66 -3.19 -3.93
C ALA A 168 5.98 -2.43 -5.22
N TYR A 169 5.33 -2.79 -6.33
CA TYR A 169 5.36 -1.98 -7.56
C TYR A 169 4.97 -0.53 -7.26
N GLY A 170 3.85 -0.33 -6.55
CA GLY A 170 3.39 1.00 -6.16
C GLY A 170 4.36 1.75 -5.27
N ALA A 171 4.95 1.07 -4.29
CA ALA A 171 5.95 1.67 -3.40
C ALA A 171 7.18 2.18 -4.17
N ILE A 172 7.69 1.38 -5.10
CA ILE A 172 8.84 1.77 -5.95
C ILE A 172 8.42 2.90 -6.90
N ARG A 173 7.27 2.78 -7.59
CA ARG A 173 6.78 3.79 -8.52
C ARG A 173 6.57 5.17 -7.86
N ILE A 174 5.86 5.19 -6.74
CA ILE A 174 5.59 6.43 -6.00
C ILE A 174 6.88 6.98 -5.39
N GLY A 175 7.70 6.12 -4.83
CA GLY A 175 8.94 6.52 -4.19
C GLY A 175 9.96 7.12 -5.16
N MET A 176 10.07 6.63 -6.41
CA MET A 176 10.96 7.23 -7.40
C MET A 176 10.47 8.60 -7.90
N LYS A 177 9.16 8.84 -7.89
CA LYS A 177 8.55 10.09 -8.37
C LYS A 177 8.52 11.19 -7.30
N TYR A 178 8.32 10.83 -6.03
CA TYR A 178 8.03 11.75 -4.93
C TYR A 178 9.08 11.64 -3.81
N THR A 179 10.36 11.76 -4.18
CA THR A 179 11.47 11.71 -3.23
C THR A 179 11.55 12.94 -2.31
N ASP A 180 10.83 13.99 -2.60
CA ASP A 180 10.59 15.14 -1.73
C ASP A 180 9.61 14.85 -0.59
N ILE A 181 8.76 13.84 -0.75
CA ILE A 181 7.76 13.39 0.24
C ILE A 181 8.25 12.17 1.01
N PHE A 182 8.82 11.17 0.33
CA PHE A 182 9.23 9.89 0.89
C PHE A 182 10.77 9.73 0.81
N GLY A 183 11.38 9.32 1.94
CA GLY A 183 12.83 9.18 2.03
C GLY A 183 13.35 7.77 1.78
N SER A 184 12.53 6.73 2.00
CA SER A 184 12.98 5.34 1.95
C SER A 184 11.91 4.44 1.33
N ILE A 185 12.35 3.41 0.60
CA ILE A 185 11.48 2.46 -0.11
C ILE A 185 11.92 1.03 0.19
N TYR A 186 10.96 0.16 0.52
CA TYR A 186 11.15 -1.28 0.54
C TYR A 186 10.06 -1.99 -0.27
N GLY A 187 10.43 -2.69 -1.34
CA GLY A 187 9.53 -3.50 -2.16
C GLY A 187 9.67 -4.98 -1.85
N MET A 188 8.63 -5.62 -1.30
CA MET A 188 8.59 -7.07 -1.07
C MET A 188 8.01 -7.77 -2.30
N ASN A 189 8.82 -8.58 -2.96
CA ASN A 189 8.46 -9.34 -4.17
C ASN A 189 7.73 -8.49 -5.24
N PRO A 190 8.32 -7.37 -5.72
CA PRO A 190 7.66 -6.48 -6.66
C PRO A 190 7.43 -7.15 -8.01
N VAL A 191 6.34 -6.75 -8.69
CA VAL A 191 5.96 -7.17 -10.03
C VAL A 191 5.91 -5.97 -10.97
N GLY A 192 5.87 -6.19 -12.29
CA GLY A 192 5.86 -5.06 -13.24
C GLY A 192 7.16 -4.26 -13.24
N THR A 193 8.24 -4.84 -12.75
CA THR A 193 9.54 -4.19 -12.63
C THR A 193 10.25 -4.07 -13.95
N GLY A 194 10.02 -5.00 -14.87
CA GLY A 194 10.56 -5.01 -16.22
C GLY A 194 9.71 -5.84 -17.17
N SER A 195 10.10 -5.88 -18.43
CA SER A 195 9.35 -6.56 -19.50
C SER A 195 9.34 -8.09 -19.38
N GLY A 196 10.24 -8.67 -18.59
CA GLY A 196 10.30 -10.11 -18.36
C GLY A 196 10.46 -10.94 -19.64
N VAL A 197 10.05 -12.21 -19.55
CA VAL A 197 10.09 -13.17 -20.67
C VAL A 197 8.71 -13.69 -21.08
N GLN A 198 7.63 -13.12 -20.53
CA GLN A 198 6.28 -13.59 -20.76
C GLN A 198 5.84 -13.41 -22.22
N ILE A 199 5.26 -14.48 -22.75
CA ILE A 199 4.71 -14.45 -24.12
C ILE A 199 3.28 -13.89 -24.06
N MET A 200 3.07 -12.72 -24.67
CA MET A 200 1.76 -12.05 -24.72
C MET A 200 0.66 -12.86 -25.42
N ASP A 201 1.00 -13.87 -26.20
CA ASP A 201 0.02 -14.69 -26.91
C ASP A 201 -0.85 -15.52 -25.94
N SER A 202 -0.32 -15.92 -24.81
CA SER A 202 -1.01 -16.76 -23.82
C SER A 202 -1.80 -15.99 -22.77
N ARG A 203 -1.54 -14.70 -22.58
CA ARG A 203 -2.14 -13.87 -21.53
C ARG A 203 -2.19 -12.39 -21.94
N PRO A 204 -3.29 -11.67 -21.72
CA PRO A 204 -4.61 -12.10 -21.26
C PRO A 204 -5.38 -12.93 -22.30
N ASN A 205 -6.63 -13.34 -21.97
CA ASN A 205 -7.54 -13.89 -22.99
C ASN A 205 -8.02 -12.76 -23.91
N TRP A 206 -7.33 -12.60 -25.04
CA TRP A 206 -7.58 -11.51 -25.99
C TRP A 206 -8.97 -11.55 -26.61
N ASP A 207 -9.54 -12.75 -26.85
CA ASP A 207 -10.88 -12.89 -27.40
C ASP A 207 -11.94 -12.44 -26.37
N LEU A 208 -11.74 -12.78 -25.09
CA LEU A 208 -12.57 -12.27 -24.02
C LEU A 208 -12.52 -10.74 -23.97
N LEU A 209 -11.33 -10.14 -23.98
CA LEU A 209 -11.19 -8.67 -23.90
C LEU A 209 -11.80 -7.95 -25.10
N ALA A 210 -11.70 -8.54 -26.30
CA ALA A 210 -12.27 -7.96 -27.52
C ALA A 210 -13.81 -7.96 -27.52
N HIS A 211 -14.47 -8.88 -26.81
CA HIS A 211 -15.91 -9.08 -26.89
C HIS A 211 -16.66 -8.92 -25.55
N ALA A 212 -15.95 -8.63 -24.44
CA ALA A 212 -16.57 -8.50 -23.13
C ALA A 212 -17.66 -7.41 -23.12
N ALA A 213 -18.86 -7.76 -22.66
CA ALA A 213 -19.98 -6.85 -22.52
C ALA A 213 -19.98 -6.11 -21.16
N SER A 214 -19.15 -6.55 -20.21
CA SER A 214 -19.03 -5.95 -18.87
C SER A 214 -17.67 -6.23 -18.21
N LEU A 215 -17.33 -5.43 -17.19
CA LEU A 215 -16.18 -5.72 -16.32
C LEU A 215 -16.36 -7.02 -15.52
N ASP A 216 -17.60 -7.40 -15.21
CA ASP A 216 -17.87 -8.63 -14.47
C ASP A 216 -17.60 -9.91 -15.30
N GLU A 217 -17.70 -9.83 -16.62
CA GLU A 217 -17.24 -10.92 -17.50
C GLU A 217 -15.73 -11.06 -17.43
N VAL A 218 -14.99 -9.96 -17.48
CA VAL A 218 -13.51 -9.95 -17.41
C VAL A 218 -13.02 -10.49 -16.06
N LYS A 219 -13.71 -10.21 -14.96
CA LYS A 219 -13.37 -10.74 -13.62
C LYS A 219 -13.37 -12.25 -13.51
N LYS A 220 -14.08 -12.96 -14.40
CA LYS A 220 -14.11 -14.43 -14.40
C LYS A 220 -12.78 -15.05 -14.81
N ASP A 221 -11.94 -14.28 -15.51
CA ASP A 221 -10.58 -14.66 -15.84
C ASP A 221 -9.59 -13.75 -15.12
N GLY A 222 -8.88 -14.26 -14.10
CA GLY A 222 -8.04 -13.46 -13.21
C GLY A 222 -6.92 -12.74 -13.94
N PHE A 223 -6.29 -13.35 -14.95
CA PHE A 223 -5.25 -12.67 -15.74
C PHE A 223 -5.83 -11.58 -16.63
N SER A 224 -6.97 -11.81 -17.26
CA SER A 224 -7.66 -10.78 -18.04
C SER A 224 -8.08 -9.60 -17.17
N ALA A 225 -8.52 -9.84 -15.94
CA ALA A 225 -8.83 -8.78 -14.98
C ALA A 225 -7.58 -7.94 -14.63
N ILE A 226 -6.46 -8.61 -14.29
CA ILE A 226 -5.19 -7.93 -13.97
C ILE A 226 -4.69 -7.12 -15.17
N PHE A 227 -4.62 -7.71 -16.36
CA PHE A 227 -4.15 -7.00 -17.55
C PHE A 227 -5.07 -5.84 -17.94
N THR A 228 -6.39 -6.00 -17.84
CA THR A 228 -7.32 -4.90 -18.08
C THR A 228 -7.10 -3.76 -17.08
N SER A 229 -6.83 -4.06 -15.81
CA SER A 229 -6.50 -3.01 -14.82
C SER A 229 -5.21 -2.27 -15.17
N ILE A 230 -4.19 -2.97 -15.71
CA ILE A 230 -2.96 -2.34 -16.24
C ILE A 230 -3.30 -1.41 -17.40
N PHE A 231 -4.15 -1.87 -18.33
CA PHE A 231 -4.55 -1.05 -19.50
C PHE A 231 -5.40 0.15 -19.08
N GLN A 232 -6.33 0.00 -18.12
CA GLN A 232 -7.10 1.11 -17.55
C GLN A 232 -6.22 2.18 -16.91
N ALA A 233 -5.10 1.78 -16.32
CA ALA A 233 -4.14 2.69 -15.73
C ALA A 233 -3.24 3.37 -16.80
N ASN A 234 -2.75 2.64 -17.82
CA ASN A 234 -1.67 3.07 -18.69
C ASN A 234 -2.08 3.34 -20.15
N LEU A 235 -3.17 2.71 -20.61
CA LEU A 235 -3.78 2.90 -21.94
C LEU A 235 -5.26 3.28 -21.82
N PRO A 236 -5.63 4.24 -20.94
CA PRO A 236 -7.04 4.57 -20.72
C PRO A 236 -7.67 5.18 -21.95
N ASN A 237 -8.91 4.79 -22.22
CA ASN A 237 -9.76 5.39 -23.24
C ASN A 237 -11.20 5.51 -22.72
N PRO A 238 -11.60 6.67 -22.15
CA PRO A 238 -12.93 6.90 -21.58
C PRO A 238 -14.10 6.70 -22.56
N GLU A 239 -13.83 6.71 -23.87
CA GLU A 239 -14.83 6.60 -24.93
C GLU A 239 -15.07 5.16 -25.38
N LYS A 240 -14.37 4.16 -24.79
CA LYS A 240 -14.50 2.75 -25.15
C LYS A 240 -15.06 1.86 -24.03
N PRO A 241 -16.35 2.02 -23.66
CA PRO A 241 -16.97 1.09 -22.72
C PRO A 241 -17.02 -0.33 -23.33
N PRO A 242 -17.10 -1.39 -22.51
CA PRO A 242 -17.14 -1.38 -21.07
C PRO A 242 -15.76 -1.40 -20.42
N LEU A 243 -14.67 -1.65 -21.16
CA LEU A 243 -13.33 -1.77 -20.61
C LEU A 243 -12.65 -0.42 -20.40
N TYR A 244 -13.02 0.61 -21.20
CA TYR A 244 -12.44 1.95 -21.17
C TYR A 244 -10.93 1.96 -21.44
N VAL A 245 -10.47 1.14 -22.39
CA VAL A 245 -9.04 0.98 -22.74
C VAL A 245 -8.83 0.95 -24.24
N ASP A 246 -7.61 1.30 -24.66
CA ASP A 246 -7.08 0.90 -25.96
C ASP A 246 -6.32 -0.42 -25.78
N LEU A 247 -6.82 -1.50 -26.39
CA LEU A 247 -6.17 -2.80 -26.32
C LEU A 247 -4.88 -2.81 -27.16
N PRO A 248 -3.72 -3.18 -26.57
CA PRO A 248 -2.45 -3.19 -27.29
C PRO A 248 -2.29 -4.38 -28.25
N ALA A 249 -3.21 -5.33 -28.24
CA ALA A 249 -3.27 -6.45 -29.17
C ALA A 249 -4.70 -6.98 -29.33
N HIS A 250 -4.93 -7.72 -30.41
CA HIS A 250 -6.17 -8.45 -30.70
C HIS A 250 -5.88 -9.69 -31.55
N ARG A 251 -6.84 -10.59 -31.70
CA ARG A 251 -6.71 -11.74 -32.62
C ARG A 251 -7.38 -11.44 -33.97
N GLU A 252 -6.67 -11.80 -35.01
CA GLU A 252 -7.17 -11.77 -36.37
C GLU A 252 -6.79 -13.08 -37.07
N GLY A 253 -7.78 -13.82 -37.57
CA GLY A 253 -7.55 -15.13 -38.17
C GLY A 253 -6.82 -16.13 -37.28
N GLY A 254 -7.04 -16.06 -35.94
CA GLY A 254 -6.39 -16.90 -34.93
C GLY A 254 -4.97 -16.47 -34.55
N LYS A 255 -4.40 -15.46 -35.20
CA LYS A 255 -3.08 -14.91 -34.88
C LYS A 255 -3.19 -13.67 -34.02
N LEU A 256 -2.24 -13.49 -33.11
CA LEU A 256 -2.14 -12.27 -32.32
C LEU A 256 -1.53 -11.13 -33.20
N VAL A 257 -2.28 -10.03 -33.30
CA VAL A 257 -1.83 -8.80 -33.96
C VAL A 257 -1.54 -7.78 -32.86
N ILE A 258 -0.32 -7.27 -32.84
CA ILE A 258 0.18 -6.35 -31.81
C ILE A 258 0.24 -4.94 -32.37
N ASP A 259 -0.36 -3.98 -31.68
CA ASP A 259 -0.15 -2.56 -31.91
C ASP A 259 1.16 -2.12 -31.26
N SER A 260 2.17 -1.88 -32.10
CA SER A 260 3.51 -1.53 -31.65
C SER A 260 3.57 -0.17 -30.92
N LYS A 261 2.68 0.78 -31.26
CA LYS A 261 2.64 2.10 -30.62
C LYS A 261 2.04 2.01 -29.22
N LEU A 262 0.92 1.29 -29.10
CA LEU A 262 0.29 1.06 -27.78
C LEU A 262 1.19 0.21 -26.88
N THR A 263 1.84 -0.80 -27.43
CA THR A 263 2.79 -1.63 -26.67
C THR A 263 3.99 -0.82 -26.18
N ALA A 264 4.55 0.07 -27.02
CA ALA A 264 5.62 0.96 -26.60
C ALA A 264 5.16 1.92 -25.49
N ARG A 265 3.98 2.54 -25.65
CA ARG A 265 3.39 3.39 -24.63
C ARG A 265 3.18 2.65 -23.30
N LEU A 266 2.65 1.41 -23.38
CA LEU A 266 2.47 0.57 -22.20
C LEU A 266 3.80 0.28 -21.50
N ARG A 267 4.82 -0.15 -22.25
CA ARG A 267 6.17 -0.41 -21.72
C ARG A 267 6.71 0.81 -20.98
N ASP A 268 6.67 1.97 -21.61
CA ASP A 268 7.29 3.19 -21.08
C ASP A 268 6.53 3.78 -19.87
N SER A 269 5.22 3.51 -19.75
CA SER A 269 4.39 4.01 -18.65
C SER A 269 4.20 3.02 -17.51
N PHE A 270 4.34 1.72 -17.76
CA PHE A 270 4.06 0.67 -16.78
C PHE A 270 5.35 0.09 -16.19
N PHE A 271 6.31 -0.40 -16.97
CA PHE A 271 7.48 -1.06 -16.42
C PHE A 271 8.41 -0.10 -15.69
N LEU A 272 8.74 -0.43 -14.43
CA LEU A 272 9.57 0.42 -13.58
C LEU A 272 10.96 0.65 -14.17
N GLU A 273 11.57 -0.37 -14.78
CA GLU A 273 12.89 -0.24 -15.44
C GLU A 273 12.90 0.83 -16.54
N SER A 274 11.78 0.97 -17.28
CA SER A 274 11.64 1.97 -18.34
C SER A 274 11.52 3.40 -17.79
N MET A 275 11.14 3.55 -16.53
CA MET A 275 11.01 4.85 -15.86
C MET A 275 12.33 5.33 -15.24
N ILE A 276 13.28 4.44 -14.96
CA ILE A 276 14.53 4.78 -14.27
C ILE A 276 15.28 5.94 -14.94
N PRO A 277 15.47 6.00 -16.27
CA PRO A 277 16.20 7.11 -16.91
C PRO A 277 15.61 8.49 -16.55
N GLN A 278 14.29 8.59 -16.47
CA GLN A 278 13.59 9.83 -16.14
C GLN A 278 13.75 10.23 -14.67
N TYR A 279 13.84 9.26 -13.74
CA TYR A 279 13.82 9.49 -12.30
C TYR A 279 15.15 9.14 -11.61
N ALA A 280 16.23 8.96 -12.36
CA ALA A 280 17.52 8.56 -11.82
C ALA A 280 18.05 9.53 -10.76
N ASP A 281 17.95 10.85 -11.01
CA ASP A 281 18.42 11.86 -10.06
C ASP A 281 17.57 11.88 -8.79
N ASN A 282 16.25 11.66 -8.89
CA ASN A 282 15.38 11.48 -7.73
C ASN A 282 15.83 10.29 -6.89
N LEU A 283 16.00 9.12 -7.52
CA LEU A 283 16.38 7.88 -6.85
C LEU A 283 17.71 8.00 -6.10
N LYS A 284 18.68 8.75 -6.63
CA LYS A 284 19.96 9.02 -5.97
C LYS A 284 19.82 9.84 -4.68
N THR A 285 18.68 10.52 -4.46
CA THR A 285 18.44 11.29 -3.24
C THR A 285 17.82 10.45 -2.11
N LEU A 286 17.39 9.23 -2.36
CA LEU A 286 16.79 8.37 -1.35
C LEU A 286 17.79 8.06 -0.22
N ARG A 287 17.28 7.95 0.99
CA ARG A 287 18.04 7.51 2.18
C ARG A 287 18.27 6.02 2.20
N GLY A 288 17.33 5.28 1.62
CA GLY A 288 17.40 3.82 1.43
C GLY A 288 16.44 3.36 0.35
N PHE A 289 16.90 2.42 -0.45
CA PHE A 289 16.10 1.73 -1.46
C PHE A 289 16.46 0.24 -1.42
N LYS A 290 15.49 -0.60 -1.07
CA LYS A 290 15.64 -2.06 -1.07
C LYS A 290 14.43 -2.72 -1.72
N PHE A 291 14.65 -3.83 -2.39
CA PHE A 291 13.62 -4.76 -2.78
C PHE A 291 14.16 -6.18 -2.75
N ASP A 292 13.26 -7.13 -2.53
CA ASP A 292 13.59 -8.55 -2.50
C ASP A 292 12.59 -9.36 -3.33
N TRP A 293 12.98 -10.56 -3.73
CA TRP A 293 12.07 -11.45 -4.44
C TRP A 293 12.41 -12.92 -4.20
N SER A 294 11.36 -13.76 -4.26
CA SER A 294 11.51 -15.20 -4.15
C SER A 294 12.11 -15.78 -5.42
N ARG A 295 13.19 -16.57 -5.28
CA ARG A 295 13.72 -17.43 -6.35
C ARG A 295 12.70 -18.46 -6.83
N ASN A 296 11.79 -18.89 -5.95
CA ASN A 296 10.82 -19.95 -6.18
C ASN A 296 9.46 -19.42 -6.63
N ASP A 297 9.39 -18.17 -7.10
CA ASP A 297 8.17 -17.63 -7.68
C ASP A 297 7.77 -18.46 -8.91
N ALA A 298 6.53 -18.98 -8.91
CA ALA A 298 6.01 -19.78 -10.01
C ALA A 298 5.84 -18.96 -11.31
N ILE A 299 5.81 -17.63 -11.20
CA ILE A 299 5.77 -16.71 -12.33
C ILE A 299 7.20 -16.20 -12.59
N TRP A 300 7.93 -16.91 -13.42
CA TRP A 300 9.34 -16.64 -13.72
C TRP A 300 9.62 -15.22 -14.20
N ASP A 301 8.64 -14.58 -14.83
CA ASP A 301 8.75 -13.17 -15.23
C ASP A 301 9.07 -12.25 -14.05
N HIS A 302 8.55 -12.53 -12.85
CA HIS A 302 8.86 -11.74 -11.66
C HIS A 302 10.34 -11.87 -11.29
N VAL A 303 10.91 -13.07 -11.38
CA VAL A 303 12.32 -13.31 -11.08
C VAL A 303 13.22 -12.56 -12.07
N TYR A 304 13.00 -12.79 -13.36
CA TYR A 304 13.83 -12.18 -14.42
C TYR A 304 13.70 -10.65 -14.46
N SER A 305 12.49 -10.11 -14.30
CA SER A 305 12.29 -8.67 -14.32
C SER A 305 12.90 -7.97 -13.11
N ASN A 306 12.98 -8.61 -11.95
CA ASN A 306 13.67 -8.07 -10.78
C ASN A 306 15.19 -8.08 -10.96
N HIS A 307 15.76 -9.09 -11.61
CA HIS A 307 17.17 -9.05 -12.05
C HIS A 307 17.42 -7.92 -13.05
N ALA A 308 16.52 -7.72 -14.03
CA ALA A 308 16.65 -6.63 -14.98
C ALA A 308 16.59 -5.26 -14.31
N LEU A 309 15.67 -5.08 -13.34
CA LEU A 309 15.55 -3.85 -12.57
C LEU A 309 16.86 -3.51 -11.82
N THR A 310 17.44 -4.47 -11.09
CA THR A 310 18.70 -4.20 -10.36
C THR A 310 19.86 -3.87 -11.31
N HIS A 311 19.95 -4.53 -12.47
CA HIS A 311 20.92 -4.17 -13.49
C HIS A 311 20.74 -2.74 -13.99
N LYS A 312 19.48 -2.36 -14.27
CA LYS A 312 19.15 -1.01 -14.72
C LYS A 312 19.48 0.06 -13.70
N LEU A 313 19.18 -0.18 -12.42
CA LEU A 313 19.58 0.73 -11.34
C LEU A 313 21.09 0.90 -11.26
N ASN A 314 21.86 -0.17 -11.42
CA ASN A 314 23.32 -0.13 -11.44
C ASN A 314 23.87 0.68 -12.64
N GLU A 315 23.28 0.55 -13.84
CA GLU A 315 23.65 1.35 -15.02
C GLU A 315 23.56 2.86 -14.76
N PHE A 316 22.58 3.28 -13.94
CA PHE A 316 22.36 4.69 -13.59
C PHE A 316 23.06 5.12 -12.29
N GLY A 317 23.88 4.24 -11.70
CA GLY A 317 24.62 4.51 -10.48
C GLY A 317 23.72 4.77 -9.27
N ILE A 318 22.55 4.11 -9.20
CA ILE A 318 21.59 4.26 -8.09
C ILE A 318 21.95 3.25 -7.01
N VAL A 319 22.25 3.74 -5.81
CA VAL A 319 22.53 2.90 -4.64
C VAL A 319 21.25 2.24 -4.18
N HIS A 320 21.24 0.92 -4.13
CA HIS A 320 20.09 0.11 -3.68
C HIS A 320 20.56 -1.23 -3.16
N GLU A 321 19.70 -1.91 -2.41
CA GLU A 321 19.85 -3.30 -2.01
C GLU A 321 18.83 -4.14 -2.79
N ALA A 322 19.30 -5.23 -3.39
CA ALA A 322 18.47 -6.18 -4.13
C ALA A 322 18.79 -7.59 -3.68
N GLU A 323 17.79 -8.36 -3.27
CA GLU A 323 18.02 -9.69 -2.70
C GLU A 323 17.08 -10.73 -3.33
N GLU A 324 17.69 -11.74 -3.99
CA GLU A 324 16.99 -12.96 -4.36
C GLU A 324 17.11 -13.96 -3.22
N TYR A 325 15.99 -14.29 -2.56
CA TYR A 325 16.00 -15.23 -1.45
C TYR A 325 15.44 -16.60 -1.83
N ASN A 326 15.87 -17.62 -1.08
CA ASN A 326 15.35 -18.98 -1.23
C ASN A 326 14.17 -19.20 -0.27
N GLY A 327 12.96 -19.12 -0.78
CA GLY A 327 11.74 -19.25 0.00
C GLY A 327 10.51 -19.00 -0.89
N LEU A 328 9.34 -18.93 -0.30
CA LEU A 328 8.11 -18.52 -0.95
C LEU A 328 7.83 -17.06 -0.67
N TRP A 329 6.94 -16.45 -1.44
CA TRP A 329 6.49 -15.07 -1.23
C TRP A 329 5.08 -14.98 -0.60
N ASP A 330 4.70 -16.05 0.11
CA ASP A 330 3.43 -16.13 0.83
C ASP A 330 3.41 -15.31 2.13
N ALA A 331 2.24 -15.26 2.76
CA ALA A 331 2.05 -14.51 3.99
C ALA A 331 2.96 -14.98 5.13
N ASP A 332 3.19 -16.29 5.27
CA ASP A 332 4.02 -16.84 6.34
C ASP A 332 5.48 -16.48 6.16
N SER A 333 5.98 -16.47 4.91
CA SER A 333 7.36 -16.08 4.59
C SER A 333 7.65 -14.62 4.94
N TYR A 334 6.66 -13.74 4.81
CA TYR A 334 6.82 -12.32 5.16
C TYR A 334 6.40 -12.00 6.60
N TRP A 335 5.21 -12.46 7.01
CA TRP A 335 4.57 -12.03 8.25
C TRP A 335 4.74 -13.02 9.41
N GLY A 336 5.37 -14.16 9.19
CA GLY A 336 5.70 -15.12 10.25
C GLY A 336 6.59 -14.52 11.33
N ALA A 337 6.69 -15.19 12.48
CA ALA A 337 7.44 -14.72 13.64
C ALA A 337 8.94 -14.50 13.35
N GLU A 338 9.51 -15.24 12.40
CA GLU A 338 10.86 -15.12 11.89
C GLU A 338 10.86 -14.73 10.39
N GLY A 339 9.76 -14.16 9.92
CA GLY A 339 9.58 -13.79 8.53
C GLY A 339 10.37 -12.53 8.16
N ARG A 340 10.38 -12.22 6.85
CA ARG A 340 11.19 -11.14 6.28
C ARG A 340 10.82 -9.75 6.82
N VAL A 341 9.60 -9.54 7.27
CA VAL A 341 9.21 -8.25 7.89
C VAL A 341 10.06 -7.98 9.15
N ILE A 342 10.24 -8.98 9.99
CA ILE A 342 11.10 -8.89 11.20
C ILE A 342 12.59 -8.90 10.84
N ALA A 343 12.99 -9.78 9.91
CA ALA A 343 14.40 -10.02 9.63
C ALA A 343 15.03 -8.92 8.76
N ASP A 344 14.28 -8.32 7.87
CA ASP A 344 14.79 -7.43 6.83
C ASP A 344 14.08 -6.07 6.77
N VAL A 345 12.74 -6.06 6.69
CA VAL A 345 11.97 -4.83 6.43
C VAL A 345 12.08 -3.84 7.58
N LEU A 346 11.81 -4.27 8.81
CA LEU A 346 11.87 -3.39 9.98
C LEU A 346 13.30 -2.93 10.31
N PRO A 347 14.35 -3.78 10.25
CA PRO A 347 15.74 -3.34 10.34
C PRO A 347 16.14 -2.31 9.28
N PHE A 348 15.73 -2.51 8.03
CA PHE A 348 15.97 -1.52 6.98
C PHE A 348 15.37 -0.16 7.34
N PHE A 349 14.11 -0.11 7.78
CA PHE A 349 13.50 1.16 8.18
C PHE A 349 14.09 1.73 9.47
N GLN A 350 14.57 0.89 10.40
CA GLN A 350 15.33 1.34 11.58
C GLN A 350 16.59 2.12 11.18
N GLN A 351 17.24 1.70 10.10
CA GLN A 351 18.45 2.35 9.60
C GLN A 351 18.16 3.63 8.80
N HIS A 352 17.08 3.66 8.03
CA HIS A 352 16.84 4.68 7.01
C HIS A 352 15.78 5.74 7.37
N LEU A 353 14.96 5.53 8.41
CA LEU A 353 14.02 6.56 8.88
C LEU A 353 14.66 7.52 9.89
N GLU A 354 14.12 8.74 9.91
CA GLU A 354 14.30 9.69 11.01
C GLU A 354 13.20 9.46 12.06
N PHE A 355 13.62 9.30 13.30
CA PHE A 355 12.74 9.03 14.45
C PHE A 355 12.69 10.20 15.41
#